data_ad441868b90166079d9ea9834914db87
#
_entry.id   ad441868b90166079d9ea9834914db87
#
_cell.length_a   1.000
_cell.length_b   1.000
_cell.length_c   1.000
_cell.angle_alpha   90.00
_cell.angle_beta   90.00
_cell.angle_gamma   90.00
#
_symmetry.space_group_name_H-M   'P 1'
#
loop_
_entity.id
_entity.type
_entity.pdbx_description
1 polymer ?
#
loop_
_entity_poly.entity_id
_entity_poly.type
_entity_poly.pdbx_seq_one_letter_code
_entity_poly.pdbx_strand_id
1 'polypeptide(L)'
;KMQQRLGNYDGAQVYSEGTDRVTIEIPGADDAEAVLEELGKPGSLYFILQDAEDGKTANYEYGQYKNADGKDAYGWHLTRSIEDLQKDGSIVLTGEDIKDCQGTYEGESDSTKEPVVAFELTKDGAEKFKVATGKAVEPTKHWSIGVYYDGEFVSVPTVTNQITNGSGVINGMDSLDEAKNVASYIRIGALPVELEEI
;
A
#
# COMPACT_ATOMS: atom_id res chain seq x y z
N LYS A 1 8.98 3.08 -11.34
CA LYS A 1 7.67 2.48 -11.10
C LYS A 1 6.78 2.46 -12.32
N MET A 2 6.55 3.59 -12.97
CA MET A 2 5.95 3.56 -14.30
C MET A 2 6.70 2.58 -15.19
N GLN A 3 8.02 2.54 -15.16
CA GLN A 3 8.82 1.53 -15.86
C GLN A 3 8.52 0.07 -15.40
N GLN A 4 8.18 -0.18 -14.16
CA GLN A 4 7.80 -1.54 -13.68
C GLN A 4 6.37 -1.93 -14.11
N ARG A 5 5.43 -0.99 -14.11
CA ARG A 5 4.08 -1.18 -14.68
C ARG A 5 4.11 -1.37 -16.19
N LEU A 6 5.07 -0.73 -16.85
CA LEU A 6 5.33 -0.87 -18.27
C LEU A 6 6.12 -2.13 -18.63
N GLY A 7 6.52 -2.96 -17.65
CA GLY A 7 7.25 -4.22 -17.89
C GLY A 7 6.51 -5.23 -18.77
N ASN A 8 5.20 -5.07 -18.94
CA ASN A 8 4.37 -5.84 -19.86
C ASN A 8 4.37 -5.28 -21.29
N TYR A 9 4.94 -4.08 -21.51
CA TYR A 9 5.02 -3.44 -22.83
C TYR A 9 6.47 -3.41 -23.28
N ASP A 10 6.80 -4.27 -24.25
CA ASP A 10 8.16 -4.38 -24.76
C ASP A 10 8.61 -3.08 -25.44
N GLY A 11 9.74 -2.54 -25.02
CA GLY A 11 10.29 -1.28 -25.53
C GLY A 11 9.71 -0.01 -24.93
N ALA A 12 8.83 -0.09 -23.91
CA ALA A 12 8.29 1.10 -23.24
C ALA A 12 9.39 1.92 -22.54
N GLN A 13 9.32 3.24 -22.66
CA GLN A 13 10.29 4.18 -22.07
C GLN A 13 9.56 5.29 -21.31
N VAL A 14 10.19 5.77 -20.24
CA VAL A 14 9.66 6.83 -19.37
C VAL A 14 10.72 7.91 -19.22
N TYR A 15 10.37 9.14 -19.55
CA TYR A 15 11.24 10.31 -19.43
C TYR A 15 10.61 11.34 -18.51
N SER A 16 11.40 11.91 -17.59
CA SER A 16 10.97 13.08 -16.83
C SER A 16 11.23 14.36 -17.65
N GLU A 17 10.22 15.18 -17.81
CA GLU A 17 10.30 16.48 -18.44
C GLU A 17 10.05 17.60 -17.41
N GLY A 18 11.12 18.24 -16.95
CA GLY A 18 11.01 19.26 -15.90
C GLY A 18 10.72 18.69 -14.52
N THR A 19 9.89 19.39 -13.74
CA THR A 19 9.55 19.03 -12.36
C THR A 19 8.14 18.44 -12.19
N ASP A 20 7.32 18.50 -13.24
CA ASP A 20 5.87 18.25 -13.18
C ASP A 20 5.32 17.39 -14.33
N ARG A 21 6.16 16.98 -15.27
CA ARG A 21 5.74 16.15 -16.42
C ARG A 21 6.55 14.87 -16.54
N VAL A 22 5.86 13.86 -17.05
CA VAL A 22 6.45 12.58 -17.40
C VAL A 22 5.94 12.21 -18.80
N THR A 23 6.88 11.98 -19.72
CA THR A 23 6.56 11.45 -21.05
C THR A 23 6.72 9.95 -21.04
N ILE A 24 5.71 9.22 -21.51
CA ILE A 24 5.69 7.78 -21.61
C ILE A 24 5.56 7.41 -23.08
N GLU A 25 6.53 6.67 -23.61
CA GLU A 25 6.53 6.13 -24.96
C GLU A 25 6.30 4.62 -24.91
N ILE A 26 5.25 4.14 -25.56
CA ILE A 26 4.90 2.72 -25.64
C ILE A 26 4.79 2.33 -27.13
N PRO A 27 5.84 1.73 -27.70
CA PRO A 27 5.80 1.30 -29.09
C PRO A 27 4.74 0.19 -29.28
N GLY A 28 3.86 0.37 -30.26
CA GLY A 28 2.87 -0.65 -30.63
C GLY A 28 1.65 -0.74 -29.71
N ALA A 29 1.39 0.27 -28.88
CA ALA A 29 0.13 0.36 -28.16
C ALA A 29 -1.00 0.67 -29.15
N ASP A 30 -1.90 -0.28 -29.38
CA ASP A 30 -3.07 -0.10 -30.27
C ASP A 30 -4.19 0.68 -29.56
N ASP A 31 -4.16 0.82 -28.25
CA ASP A 31 -5.15 1.52 -27.42
C ASP A 31 -4.44 2.33 -26.33
N ALA A 32 -4.15 3.59 -26.62
CA ALA A 32 -3.50 4.51 -25.70
C ALA A 32 -4.39 4.81 -24.48
N GLU A 33 -5.71 4.82 -24.65
CA GLU A 33 -6.67 5.12 -23.60
C GLU A 33 -6.72 3.99 -22.55
N ALA A 34 -6.68 2.72 -22.96
CA ALA A 34 -6.59 1.56 -22.07
C ALA A 34 -5.27 1.54 -21.30
N VAL A 35 -4.16 1.90 -21.96
CA VAL A 35 -2.84 2.00 -21.33
C VAL A 35 -2.80 3.14 -20.31
N LEU A 36 -3.38 4.30 -20.63
CA LEU A 36 -3.49 5.43 -19.70
C LEU A 36 -4.40 5.11 -18.52
N GLU A 37 -5.49 4.36 -18.73
CA GLU A 37 -6.34 3.88 -17.63
C GLU A 37 -5.59 2.92 -16.72
N GLU A 38 -4.78 2.02 -17.26
CA GLU A 38 -3.96 1.09 -16.49
C GLU A 38 -2.82 1.81 -15.73
N LEU A 39 -2.14 2.77 -16.38
CA LEU A 39 -1.05 3.55 -15.79
C LEU A 39 -1.55 4.67 -14.88
N GLY A 40 -2.71 5.25 -15.21
CA GLY A 40 -3.32 6.38 -14.50
C GLY A 40 -4.05 5.97 -13.23
N LYS A 41 -4.31 4.68 -13.02
CA LYS A 41 -4.78 4.22 -11.71
C LYS A 41 -3.67 4.49 -10.70
N PRO A 42 -3.81 5.46 -9.79
CA PRO A 42 -2.86 5.61 -8.70
C PRO A 42 -2.72 4.23 -8.05
N GLY A 43 -1.51 3.78 -7.81
CA GLY A 43 -1.30 2.52 -7.11
C GLY A 43 -2.14 2.53 -5.86
N SER A 44 -3.19 1.70 -5.84
CA SER A 44 -4.19 1.74 -4.78
C SER A 44 -3.55 1.29 -3.48
N LEU A 45 -3.19 2.23 -2.63
CA LEU A 45 -2.68 1.96 -1.29
C LEU A 45 -3.84 1.89 -0.32
N TYR A 46 -3.98 0.76 0.35
CA TYR A 46 -4.99 0.55 1.38
C TYR A 46 -4.36 -0.01 2.65
N PHE A 47 -4.80 0.51 3.78
CA PHE A 47 -4.60 -0.11 5.09
C PHE A 47 -5.89 -0.82 5.47
N ILE A 48 -5.84 -2.13 5.60
CA ILE A 48 -7.02 -3.00 5.71
C ILE A 48 -7.01 -3.69 7.07
N LEU A 49 -8.10 -3.59 7.83
CA LEU A 49 -8.30 -4.37 9.05
C LEU A 49 -8.32 -5.86 8.74
N GLN A 50 -7.80 -6.69 9.65
CA GLN A 50 -7.78 -8.15 9.49
C GLN A 50 -9.18 -8.72 9.28
N ASP A 51 -10.14 -8.30 10.10
CA ASP A 51 -11.51 -8.77 10.04
C ASP A 51 -12.48 -7.60 9.83
N ALA A 52 -13.65 -7.91 9.29
CA ALA A 52 -14.77 -6.99 9.22
C ALA A 52 -15.27 -6.62 10.63
N GLU A 53 -16.17 -5.65 10.72
CA GLU A 53 -16.72 -5.16 12.00
C GLU A 53 -17.38 -6.26 12.84
N ASP A 54 -17.90 -7.32 12.20
CA ASP A 54 -18.49 -8.48 12.86
C ASP A 54 -17.46 -9.34 13.64
N GLY A 55 -16.16 -9.12 13.41
CA GLY A 55 -15.05 -9.83 14.03
C GLY A 55 -15.02 -11.34 13.69
N LYS A 56 -15.63 -11.73 12.58
CA LYS A 56 -15.74 -13.13 12.13
C LYS A 56 -15.40 -13.31 10.66
N THR A 57 -15.64 -12.29 9.87
CA THR A 57 -15.40 -12.31 8.43
C THR A 57 -14.01 -11.79 8.17
N ALA A 58 -13.07 -12.67 7.83
CA ALA A 58 -11.72 -12.29 7.48
C ALA A 58 -11.71 -11.45 6.20
N ASN A 59 -10.98 -10.34 6.19
CA ASN A 59 -10.78 -9.49 5.02
C ASN A 59 -9.62 -9.96 4.16
N TYR A 60 -8.68 -10.66 4.77
CA TYR A 60 -7.54 -11.30 4.12
C TYR A 60 -7.04 -12.48 4.94
N GLU A 61 -6.36 -13.40 4.30
CA GLU A 61 -5.78 -14.58 4.93
C GLU A 61 -4.44 -14.95 4.31
N TYR A 62 -3.67 -15.78 5.02
CA TYR A 62 -2.42 -16.35 4.53
C TYR A 62 -2.65 -17.78 4.07
N GLY A 63 -2.45 -18.05 2.78
CA GLY A 63 -2.71 -19.36 2.22
C GLY A 63 -2.48 -19.45 0.73
N GLN A 64 -3.06 -20.48 0.14
CA GLN A 64 -3.02 -20.70 -1.31
C GLN A 64 -4.15 -19.93 -1.99
N TYR A 65 -3.82 -19.21 -3.06
CA TYR A 65 -4.78 -18.42 -3.83
C TYR A 65 -4.44 -18.40 -5.32
N LYS A 66 -5.31 -17.83 -6.12
CA LYS A 66 -5.05 -17.50 -7.53
C LYS A 66 -4.66 -16.04 -7.63
N ASN A 67 -3.47 -15.76 -8.18
CA ASN A 67 -3.05 -14.39 -8.44
C ASN A 67 -3.80 -13.76 -9.63
N ALA A 68 -3.51 -12.51 -9.95
CA ALA A 68 -4.14 -11.78 -11.05
C ALA A 68 -4.01 -12.48 -12.42
N ASP A 69 -2.94 -13.23 -12.63
CA ASP A 69 -2.73 -14.04 -13.85
C ASP A 69 -3.47 -15.41 -13.82
N GLY A 70 -4.22 -15.70 -12.76
CA GLY A 70 -4.90 -16.99 -12.56
C GLY A 70 -3.98 -18.16 -12.18
N LYS A 71 -2.71 -17.89 -11.85
CA LYS A 71 -1.74 -18.89 -11.42
C LYS A 71 -1.85 -19.16 -9.92
N ASP A 72 -1.52 -20.39 -9.51
CA ASP A 72 -1.44 -20.72 -8.09
C ASP A 72 -0.30 -19.94 -7.42
N ALA A 73 -0.62 -19.27 -6.33
CA ALA A 73 0.31 -18.53 -5.48
C ALA A 73 0.06 -18.89 -4.01
N TYR A 74 1.02 -18.57 -3.14
CA TYR A 74 0.93 -18.79 -1.71
C TYR A 74 1.43 -17.56 -0.95
N GLY A 75 0.58 -16.98 -0.10
CA GLY A 75 0.90 -15.75 0.61
C GLY A 75 -0.34 -15.10 1.21
N TRP A 76 -0.19 -13.86 1.64
CA TRP A 76 -1.31 -13.02 2.05
C TRP A 76 -2.15 -12.64 0.84
N HIS A 77 -3.47 -12.77 0.94
CA HIS A 77 -4.40 -12.42 -0.14
C HIS A 77 -5.75 -11.97 0.42
N LEU A 78 -6.44 -11.15 -0.36
CA LEU A 78 -7.79 -10.70 -0.02
C LEU A 78 -8.79 -11.86 -0.13
N THR A 79 -9.70 -11.94 0.82
CA THR A 79 -10.86 -12.86 0.79
C THR A 79 -12.13 -12.17 0.29
N ARG A 80 -12.08 -10.84 0.17
CA ARG A 80 -13.19 -9.97 -0.23
C ARG A 80 -12.72 -8.93 -1.24
N SER A 81 -13.67 -8.39 -2.01
CA SER A 81 -13.35 -7.33 -2.97
C SER A 81 -13.01 -6.01 -2.28
N ILE A 82 -12.19 -5.18 -2.91
CA ILE A 82 -11.88 -3.82 -2.42
C ILE A 82 -13.15 -2.99 -2.26
N GLU A 83 -14.12 -3.15 -3.15
CA GLU A 83 -15.41 -2.45 -3.08
C GLU A 83 -16.21 -2.81 -1.82
N ASP A 84 -16.23 -4.09 -1.42
CA ASP A 84 -16.90 -4.52 -0.19
C ASP A 84 -16.17 -4.01 1.05
N LEU A 85 -14.84 -4.04 1.03
CA LEU A 85 -13.99 -3.51 2.12
C LEU A 85 -14.15 -1.99 2.29
N GLN A 86 -14.38 -1.25 1.21
CA GLN A 86 -14.69 0.18 1.26
C GLN A 86 -16.07 0.44 1.85
N LYS A 87 -17.08 -0.33 1.42
CA LYS A 87 -18.48 -0.16 1.85
C LYS A 87 -18.66 -0.37 3.35
N ASP A 88 -17.98 -1.32 3.95
CA ASP A 88 -18.14 -1.66 5.37
C ASP A 88 -17.09 -1.01 6.29
N GLY A 89 -16.20 -0.16 5.73
CA GLY A 89 -15.19 0.56 6.51
C GLY A 89 -14.01 -0.31 6.97
N SER A 90 -13.78 -1.46 6.35
CA SER A 90 -12.60 -2.30 6.61
C SER A 90 -11.31 -1.68 6.06
N ILE A 91 -11.40 -0.81 5.04
CA ILE A 91 -10.31 0.04 4.60
C ILE A 91 -10.26 1.25 5.53
N VAL A 92 -9.22 1.33 6.35
CA VAL A 92 -9.08 2.36 7.38
C VAL A 92 -8.29 3.58 6.93
N LEU A 93 -7.33 3.39 6.03
CA LEU A 93 -6.56 4.45 5.39
C LEU A 93 -6.37 4.16 3.91
N THR A 94 -6.26 5.24 3.16
CA THR A 94 -5.83 5.23 1.76
C THR A 94 -4.55 6.03 1.59
N GLY A 95 -4.00 6.10 0.38
CA GLY A 95 -2.85 6.94 0.09
C GLY A 95 -3.05 8.41 0.45
N GLU A 96 -4.26 8.93 0.31
CA GLU A 96 -4.59 10.33 0.64
C GLU A 96 -4.43 10.67 2.13
N ASP A 97 -4.48 9.68 3.01
CA ASP A 97 -4.30 9.83 4.44
C ASP A 97 -2.82 9.90 4.85
N ILE A 98 -1.88 9.63 3.93
CA ILE A 98 -0.43 9.67 4.18
C ILE A 98 0.13 11.05 3.86
N LYS A 99 0.71 11.70 4.86
CA LYS A 99 1.38 12.99 4.71
C LYS A 99 2.84 12.83 4.26
N ASP A 100 3.56 11.89 4.87
CA ASP A 100 4.96 11.57 4.53
C ASP A 100 5.28 10.11 4.85
N CYS A 101 6.28 9.55 4.15
CA CYS A 101 6.71 8.18 4.32
C CYS A 101 8.16 8.01 3.88
N GLN A 102 8.97 7.32 4.68
CA GLN A 102 10.38 7.09 4.37
C GLN A 102 10.88 5.74 4.88
N GLY A 103 11.75 5.09 4.10
CA GLY A 103 12.53 3.95 4.57
C GLY A 103 13.72 4.42 5.42
N THR A 104 13.83 3.91 6.65
CA THR A 104 14.84 4.30 7.63
C THR A 104 15.22 3.12 8.52
N TYR A 105 16.06 3.37 9.51
CA TYR A 105 16.33 2.41 10.59
C TYR A 105 15.65 2.84 11.87
N GLU A 106 15.11 1.89 12.62
CA GLU A 106 14.65 2.03 14.00
C GLU A 106 15.58 1.22 14.93
N GLY A 107 15.86 1.72 16.12
CA GLY A 107 16.70 1.07 17.16
C GLY A 107 17.71 2.02 17.78
N GLU A 108 18.08 1.75 19.03
CA GLU A 108 18.93 2.63 19.83
C GLU A 108 20.46 2.43 19.57
N SER A 109 20.85 1.29 19.00
CA SER A 109 22.24 0.94 18.74
C SER A 109 22.43 0.26 17.39
N ASP A 110 23.65 0.25 16.86
CA ASP A 110 23.93 -0.40 15.57
C ASP A 110 23.60 -1.91 15.55
N SER A 111 23.61 -2.56 16.71
CA SER A 111 23.25 -3.98 16.85
C SER A 111 21.74 -4.24 16.95
N THR A 112 20.94 -3.21 17.18
CA THR A 112 19.47 -3.28 17.31
C THR A 112 18.72 -2.53 16.21
N LYS A 113 19.47 -1.92 15.28
CA LYS A 113 18.87 -1.22 14.14
C LYS A 113 18.22 -2.19 13.18
N GLU A 114 16.91 -2.03 13.00
CA GLU A 114 16.12 -2.76 12.02
C GLU A 114 15.62 -1.82 10.92
N PRO A 115 15.63 -2.24 9.67
CA PRO A 115 15.07 -1.44 8.60
C PRO A 115 13.54 -1.40 8.73
N VAL A 116 12.98 -0.20 8.67
CA VAL A 116 11.55 0.05 8.83
C VAL A 116 11.07 1.10 7.83
N VAL A 117 9.77 1.10 7.58
CA VAL A 117 9.10 2.19 6.89
C VAL A 117 8.42 3.07 7.93
N ALA A 118 8.94 4.28 8.15
CA ALA A 118 8.30 5.29 8.99
C ALA A 118 7.31 6.11 8.17
N PHE A 119 6.11 6.35 8.71
CA PHE A 119 5.09 7.16 8.06
C PHE A 119 4.47 8.19 9.01
N GLU A 120 4.03 9.31 8.44
CA GLU A 120 3.25 10.35 9.08
C GLU A 120 1.91 10.50 8.36
N LEU A 121 0.83 10.56 9.13
CA LEU A 121 -0.53 10.70 8.60
C LEU A 121 -0.96 12.16 8.54
N THR A 122 -1.91 12.45 7.66
CA THR A 122 -2.67 13.69 7.71
C THR A 122 -3.48 13.75 9.02
N LYS A 123 -4.03 14.91 9.36
CA LYS A 123 -4.86 15.06 10.56
C LYS A 123 -6.06 14.10 10.55
N ASP A 124 -6.72 14.00 9.40
CA ASP A 124 -7.90 13.12 9.24
C ASP A 124 -7.50 11.66 9.26
N GLY A 125 -6.38 11.29 8.60
CA GLY A 125 -5.81 9.96 8.65
C GLY A 125 -5.42 9.53 10.07
N ALA A 126 -4.85 10.45 10.86
CA ALA A 126 -4.50 10.18 12.26
C ALA A 126 -5.72 9.84 13.13
N GLU A 127 -6.84 10.53 12.97
CA GLU A 127 -8.08 10.23 13.70
C GLU A 127 -8.70 8.89 13.24
N LYS A 128 -8.71 8.60 11.94
CA LYS A 128 -9.16 7.31 11.41
C LYS A 128 -8.28 6.16 11.97
N PHE A 129 -6.97 6.33 11.94
CA PHE A 129 -6.01 5.31 12.37
C PHE A 129 -6.06 5.05 13.88
N LYS A 130 -6.25 6.10 14.68
CA LYS A 130 -6.47 6.00 16.12
C LYS A 130 -7.70 5.13 16.45
N VAL A 131 -8.81 5.34 15.74
CA VAL A 131 -10.02 4.53 15.93
C VAL A 131 -9.77 3.09 15.52
N ALA A 132 -9.15 2.87 14.36
CA ALA A 132 -8.89 1.53 13.84
C ALA A 132 -7.91 0.73 14.71
N THR A 133 -6.79 1.35 15.13
CA THR A 133 -5.83 0.70 16.02
C THR A 133 -6.39 0.46 17.42
N GLY A 134 -7.28 1.35 17.92
CA GLY A 134 -8.02 1.12 19.15
C GLY A 134 -8.92 -0.12 19.09
N LYS A 135 -9.63 -0.31 17.98
CA LYS A 135 -10.43 -1.53 17.74
C LYS A 135 -9.55 -2.78 17.62
N ALA A 136 -8.38 -2.67 16.99
CA ALA A 136 -7.48 -3.79 16.76
C ALA A 136 -6.83 -4.35 18.05
N VAL A 137 -6.69 -3.55 19.10
CA VAL A 137 -6.06 -3.94 20.39
C VAL A 137 -7.07 -4.21 21.51
N GLU A 138 -8.35 -4.37 21.20
CA GLU A 138 -9.33 -4.80 22.21
C GLU A 138 -8.93 -6.15 22.83
N PRO A 139 -9.24 -6.41 24.14
CA PRO A 139 -8.67 -7.54 24.88
C PRO A 139 -8.86 -8.94 24.29
N THR A 140 -9.81 -9.10 23.40
CA THR A 140 -10.10 -10.37 22.71
C THR A 140 -9.63 -10.38 21.24
N LYS A 141 -9.01 -9.29 20.78
CA LYS A 141 -8.60 -9.08 19.41
C LYS A 141 -7.13 -8.66 19.36
N HIS A 142 -6.35 -9.31 18.57
CA HIS A 142 -4.97 -8.92 18.24
C HIS A 142 -4.86 -8.85 16.73
N TRP A 143 -5.64 -7.92 16.15
CA TRP A 143 -5.72 -7.79 14.71
C TRP A 143 -4.46 -7.17 14.13
N SER A 144 -4.14 -7.61 12.94
CA SER A 144 -3.22 -6.90 12.06
C SER A 144 -3.96 -5.85 11.23
N ILE A 145 -3.19 -4.90 10.72
CA ILE A 145 -3.64 -3.97 9.68
C ILE A 145 -2.72 -4.19 8.50
N GLY A 146 -3.23 -4.86 7.47
CA GLY A 146 -2.47 -5.17 6.26
C GLY A 146 -2.26 -3.93 5.41
N VAL A 147 -1.04 -3.73 4.96
CA VAL A 147 -0.70 -2.70 3.96
C VAL A 147 -0.75 -3.34 2.59
N TYR A 148 -1.78 -3.01 1.83
CA TYR A 148 -2.06 -3.55 0.51
C TYR A 148 -1.77 -2.49 -0.54
N TYR A 149 -0.96 -2.84 -1.52
CA TYR A 149 -0.54 -1.95 -2.57
C TYR A 149 -0.50 -2.66 -3.92
N ASP A 150 -1.19 -2.08 -4.91
CA ASP A 150 -1.16 -2.51 -6.31
C ASP A 150 -1.41 -4.03 -6.52
N GLY A 151 -2.39 -4.57 -5.80
CA GLY A 151 -2.79 -5.97 -5.92
C GLY A 151 -2.12 -6.95 -4.95
N GLU A 152 -1.17 -6.50 -4.11
CA GLU A 152 -0.40 -7.36 -3.20
C GLU A 152 -0.27 -6.78 -1.79
N PHE A 153 -0.16 -7.66 -0.80
CA PHE A 153 0.21 -7.24 0.56
C PHE A 153 1.72 -7.02 0.64
N VAL A 154 2.11 -5.77 0.93
CA VAL A 154 3.52 -5.41 1.15
C VAL A 154 3.97 -5.65 2.58
N SER A 155 3.03 -5.61 3.54
CA SER A 155 3.26 -5.95 4.94
C SER A 155 1.94 -6.23 5.66
N VAL A 156 1.96 -7.07 6.70
CA VAL A 156 0.80 -7.40 7.54
C VAL A 156 1.20 -7.32 9.03
N PRO A 157 1.51 -6.11 9.53
CA PRO A 157 1.93 -5.94 10.91
C PRO A 157 0.77 -6.14 11.90
N THR A 158 1.06 -6.82 13.02
CA THR A 158 0.12 -6.90 14.15
C THR A 158 0.12 -5.58 14.91
N VAL A 159 -1.07 -5.09 15.23
CA VAL A 159 -1.23 -3.88 16.06
C VAL A 159 -1.08 -4.26 17.53
N THR A 160 -0.06 -3.73 18.19
CA THR A 160 0.22 -4.01 19.62
C THR A 160 -0.32 -2.94 20.56
N ASN A 161 -0.47 -1.71 20.07
CA ASN A 161 -0.97 -0.57 20.84
C ASN A 161 -1.82 0.35 19.98
N GLN A 162 -2.73 1.07 20.61
CA GLN A 162 -3.45 2.14 19.94
C GLN A 162 -2.48 3.26 19.55
N ILE A 163 -2.51 3.67 18.28
CA ILE A 163 -1.69 4.74 17.73
C ILE A 163 -2.49 6.05 17.75
N THR A 164 -2.04 7.03 18.54
CA THR A 164 -2.77 8.28 18.77
C THR A 164 -2.04 9.52 18.26
N ASN A 165 -0.77 9.39 17.88
CA ASN A 165 0.10 10.50 17.47
C ASN A 165 0.13 10.73 15.95
N GLY A 166 -0.58 9.92 15.17
CA GLY A 166 -0.60 10.03 13.71
C GLY A 166 0.70 9.64 13.01
N SER A 167 1.57 8.90 13.69
CA SER A 167 2.81 8.36 13.10
C SER A 167 2.93 6.87 13.45
N GLY A 168 3.62 6.13 12.62
CA GLY A 168 3.87 4.72 12.85
C GLY A 168 5.05 4.20 12.07
N VAL A 169 5.41 2.96 12.35
CA VAL A 169 6.43 2.22 11.62
C VAL A 169 5.87 0.90 11.12
N ILE A 170 6.30 0.49 9.96
CA ILE A 170 6.04 -0.84 9.39
C ILE A 170 7.34 -1.61 9.50
N ASN A 171 7.35 -2.64 10.33
CA ASN A 171 8.49 -3.51 10.59
C ASN A 171 8.48 -4.70 9.62
N GLY A 172 9.54 -5.53 9.67
CA GLY A 172 9.61 -6.76 8.90
C GLY A 172 10.20 -6.59 7.51
N MET A 173 10.97 -5.52 7.30
CA MET A 173 11.76 -5.31 6.09
C MET A 173 13.09 -6.06 6.21
N ASP A 174 13.48 -6.80 5.18
CA ASP A 174 14.74 -7.54 5.15
C ASP A 174 15.96 -6.62 4.95
N SER A 175 15.73 -5.43 4.39
CA SER A 175 16.80 -4.45 4.12
C SER A 175 16.30 -3.01 4.08
N LEU A 176 17.24 -2.05 4.23
CA LEU A 176 16.93 -0.63 4.05
C LEU A 176 16.46 -0.31 2.63
N ASP A 177 16.98 -1.01 1.63
CA ASP A 177 16.58 -0.79 0.24
C ASP A 177 15.14 -1.28 0.01
N GLU A 178 14.74 -2.37 0.63
CA GLU A 178 13.34 -2.81 0.64
C GLU A 178 12.44 -1.78 1.35
N ALA A 179 12.83 -1.32 2.55
CA ALA A 179 12.11 -0.28 3.27
C ALA A 179 11.93 1.00 2.43
N LYS A 180 12.98 1.44 1.71
CA LYS A 180 12.91 2.59 0.79
C LYS A 180 11.99 2.32 -0.40
N ASN A 181 12.00 1.12 -0.95
CA ASN A 181 11.12 0.74 -2.04
C ASN A 181 9.65 0.76 -1.59
N VAL A 182 9.33 0.14 -0.45
CA VAL A 182 7.98 0.16 0.13
C VAL A 182 7.55 1.60 0.45
N ALA A 183 8.42 2.42 1.07
CA ALA A 183 8.13 3.83 1.33
C ALA A 183 7.85 4.62 0.04
N SER A 184 8.60 4.33 -1.04
CA SER A 184 8.34 4.93 -2.35
C SER A 184 6.99 4.46 -2.91
N TYR A 185 6.60 3.20 -2.65
CA TYR A 185 5.30 2.66 -3.03
C TYR A 185 4.15 3.36 -2.30
N ILE A 186 4.27 3.52 -1.02
CA ILE A 186 3.30 4.25 -0.20
C ILE A 186 3.19 5.71 -0.67
N ARG A 187 4.32 6.39 -0.86
CA ARG A 187 4.35 7.79 -1.28
C ARG A 187 3.73 8.04 -2.65
N ILE A 188 3.89 7.11 -3.60
CA ILE A 188 3.30 7.24 -4.94
C ILE A 188 1.81 6.91 -4.92
N GLY A 189 1.36 5.96 -4.09
CA GLY A 189 -0.05 5.71 -3.83
C GLY A 189 -0.75 6.86 -3.09
N ALA A 190 0.02 7.78 -2.48
CA ALA A 190 -0.47 8.99 -1.83
C ALA A 190 -0.60 10.19 -2.78
N LEU A 191 -0.06 10.12 -3.99
CA LEU A 191 -0.16 11.22 -4.94
C LEU A 191 -1.48 11.11 -5.72
N PRO A 192 -2.35 12.13 -5.67
CA PRO A 192 -3.47 12.24 -6.59
C PRO A 192 -2.89 12.62 -7.97
N VAL A 193 -2.52 11.62 -8.75
CA VAL A 193 -2.02 11.84 -10.12
C VAL A 193 -3.16 11.54 -11.07
N GLU A 194 -3.76 12.57 -11.61
CA GLU A 194 -4.55 12.46 -12.83
C GLU A 194 -3.58 12.56 -14.01
N LEU A 195 -3.54 11.54 -14.86
CA LEU A 195 -2.82 11.60 -16.12
C LEU A 195 -3.79 12.17 -17.17
N GLU A 196 -3.44 13.30 -17.78
CA GLU A 196 -4.14 13.86 -18.92
C GLU A 196 -3.35 13.56 -20.20
N GLU A 197 -4.04 13.10 -21.22
CA GLU A 197 -3.48 12.99 -22.57
C GLU A 197 -3.33 14.40 -23.16
N ILE A 198 -2.16 14.70 -23.71
CA ILE A 198 -1.86 15.98 -24.35
C ILE A 198 -1.73 15.79 -25.86
#